data_bc1cfcb1401b53955e4998a9f7d11bb1
#
_entry.id   bc1cfcb1401b53955e4998a9f7d11bb1
#
_cell.length_a   1.000
_cell.length_b   1.000
_cell.length_c   1.000
_cell.angle_alpha   90.00
_cell.angle_beta   90.00
_cell.angle_gamma   90.00
#
_symmetry.space_group_name_H-M   'P 1'
#
loop_
_entity.id
_entity.type
_entity.pdbx_description
1 polymer ?
#
loop_
_entity_poly.entity_id
_entity_poly.type
_entity_poly.pdbx_seq_one_letter_code
_entity_poly.pdbx_strand_id
1 'polypeptide(L)'
;MSATRQLLVEQYRQLLAEVYTDYAATPAPVELPPELSLQGRWAAGVLPREGCTQRHGSLRILDIGRWNRQPGPDFTHAEIELNGVRLRGDIELDPCAQDWERHGHGANAAFDNVVLHVVFTPPPAGWYTRSSQHRDIPLLYLPPECWQHPASATADDDSLPRCRQPLADMPAGRIQHLLQAAAAYRMEQKRARFRQRVAAAGTHQAWFEAWATTLGYSANKDAMLMLAMRAPIKELGAQSEAILLGTAGFLFPTLPDTVKPDARQYHRKVWDSWWMLREQYELAPERSLPWCKAPSRPLNHPQRRVAALAATVPLWSHLLPLCNAAGAAELSHMLCSVRHPFWDTHYTLSAAPMKTRAALIGQSRITDFLINYVYANDEAPHAWESFIRLRQGELPTGIDRTAWHLFGDRADLKSTLRCAYAQQALLQIDADFCARNICLECAFPAQLCQWVY
;
A
#
# COMPACT_ATOMS: atom_id res chain seq x y z
N MET A 1 -7.94 -22.51 -11.97
CA MET A 1 -7.22 -22.64 -10.65
C MET A 1 -7.01 -24.12 -10.36
N SER A 2 -5.84 -24.54 -9.84
CA SER A 2 -5.67 -25.93 -9.42
C SER A 2 -6.60 -26.25 -8.23
N ALA A 3 -7.11 -27.48 -8.15
CA ALA A 3 -7.99 -27.92 -7.06
C ALA A 3 -7.35 -27.68 -5.67
N THR A 4 -6.05 -27.92 -5.57
CA THR A 4 -5.26 -27.65 -4.34
C THR A 4 -5.31 -26.19 -3.93
N ARG A 5 -5.15 -25.23 -4.88
CA ARG A 5 -5.20 -23.80 -4.59
C ARG A 5 -6.60 -23.37 -4.18
N GLN A 6 -7.64 -23.93 -4.77
CA GLN A 6 -9.03 -23.64 -4.37
C GLN A 6 -9.31 -24.10 -2.94
N LEU A 7 -8.87 -25.30 -2.58
CA LEU A 7 -9.01 -25.84 -1.24
C LEU A 7 -8.32 -24.94 -0.20
N LEU A 8 -7.10 -24.52 -0.46
CA LEU A 8 -6.34 -23.63 0.43
C LEU A 8 -7.04 -22.28 0.64
N VAL A 9 -7.61 -21.70 -0.44
CA VAL A 9 -8.37 -20.46 -0.34
C VAL A 9 -9.61 -20.62 0.55
N GLU A 10 -10.32 -21.73 0.37
CA GLU A 10 -11.54 -21.99 1.15
C GLU A 10 -11.25 -22.23 2.63
N GLN A 11 -10.18 -22.96 2.93
CA GLN A 11 -9.73 -23.17 4.32
C GLN A 11 -9.40 -21.83 5.01
N TYR A 12 -8.75 -20.92 4.33
CA TYR A 12 -8.45 -19.61 4.92
C TYR A 12 -9.69 -18.72 5.06
N ARG A 13 -10.65 -18.81 4.12
CA ARG A 13 -11.96 -18.13 4.25
C ARG A 13 -12.73 -18.63 5.45
N GLN A 14 -12.72 -19.95 5.67
CA GLN A 14 -13.38 -20.55 6.81
C GLN A 14 -12.77 -20.06 8.12
N LEU A 15 -11.43 -20.00 8.22
CA LEU A 15 -10.72 -19.43 9.37
C LEU A 15 -11.15 -17.97 9.64
N LEU A 16 -11.27 -17.15 8.60
CA LEU A 16 -11.74 -15.77 8.75
C LEU A 16 -13.20 -15.69 9.21
N ALA A 17 -14.09 -16.52 8.65
CA ALA A 17 -15.50 -16.53 9.00
C ALA A 17 -15.73 -16.90 10.48
N GLU A 18 -14.98 -17.85 11.00
CA GLU A 18 -15.07 -18.28 12.39
C GLU A 18 -14.61 -17.18 13.37
N VAL A 19 -13.61 -16.38 13.00
CA VAL A 19 -13.09 -15.27 13.82
C VAL A 19 -14.11 -14.13 13.97
N TYR A 20 -14.96 -13.89 12.97
CA TYR A 20 -15.90 -12.76 12.98
C TYR A 20 -17.23 -13.00 13.69
N THR A 21 -17.49 -14.24 14.18
CA THR A 21 -18.77 -14.58 14.82
C THR A 21 -18.81 -14.40 16.34
N ASP A 22 -17.68 -14.19 17.03
CA ASP A 22 -17.60 -14.33 18.49
C ASP A 22 -17.47 -13.04 19.33
N TYR A 23 -17.85 -11.86 18.84
CA TYR A 23 -17.66 -10.61 19.60
C TYR A 23 -18.93 -10.09 20.31
N ALA A 24 -19.03 -10.30 21.61
CA ALA A 24 -19.87 -9.52 22.55
C ALA A 24 -19.44 -9.66 24.02
N ALA A 25 -19.09 -8.60 24.74
CA ALA A 25 -18.95 -8.52 26.22
C ALA A 25 -18.82 -7.10 26.82
N THR A 26 -19.00 -6.93 28.12
CA THR A 26 -19.39 -5.80 28.98
C THR A 26 -18.25 -5.07 29.75
N PRO A 27 -18.41 -3.80 30.28
CA PRO A 27 -17.32 -2.85 30.56
C PRO A 27 -16.92 -2.62 32.03
N ALA A 28 -15.76 -1.96 32.25
CA ALA A 28 -15.17 -1.48 33.51
C ALA A 28 -14.53 -0.07 33.38
N PRO A 29 -14.12 0.66 34.45
CA PRO A 29 -13.93 2.12 34.45
C PRO A 29 -12.61 2.63 33.83
N VAL A 30 -12.53 3.93 33.57
CA VAL A 30 -11.95 4.59 32.40
C VAL A 30 -10.69 5.39 32.72
N GLU A 31 -9.55 4.92 32.26
CA GLU A 31 -8.46 5.83 31.82
C GLU A 31 -8.48 5.91 30.29
N LEU A 32 -8.21 7.10 29.76
CA LEU A 32 -8.13 7.30 28.31
C LEU A 32 -6.94 6.50 27.77
N PRO A 33 -7.15 5.57 26.84
CA PRO A 33 -6.05 4.81 26.27
C PRO A 33 -5.06 5.72 25.53
N PRO A 34 -3.80 5.35 25.38
CA PRO A 34 -2.87 6.05 24.50
C PRO A 34 -3.46 6.22 23.08
N GLU A 35 -3.17 7.34 22.43
CA GLU A 35 -3.65 7.70 21.09
C GLU A 35 -3.47 6.56 20.08
N LEU A 36 -2.31 5.93 20.04
CA LEU A 36 -2.03 4.78 19.16
C LEU A 36 -2.99 3.61 19.42
N SER A 37 -3.46 3.43 20.65
CA SER A 37 -4.46 2.40 20.99
C SER A 37 -5.85 2.77 20.43
N LEU A 38 -6.20 4.05 20.47
CA LEU A 38 -7.44 4.58 19.91
C LEU A 38 -7.44 4.46 18.38
N GLN A 39 -6.32 4.82 17.74
CA GLN A 39 -6.10 4.60 16.29
C GLN A 39 -6.21 3.12 15.93
N GLY A 40 -5.64 2.23 16.74
CA GLY A 40 -5.76 0.78 16.57
C GLY A 40 -7.21 0.28 16.62
N ARG A 41 -8.01 0.79 17.56
CA ARG A 41 -9.44 0.46 17.68
C ARG A 41 -10.26 1.00 16.51
N TRP A 42 -9.92 2.20 16.01
CA TRP A 42 -10.52 2.75 14.81
C TRP A 42 -10.22 1.87 13.58
N ALA A 43 -8.96 1.51 13.39
CA ALA A 43 -8.52 0.62 12.33
C ALA A 43 -9.18 -0.76 12.39
N ALA A 44 -9.44 -1.27 13.61
CA ALA A 44 -10.15 -2.52 13.85
C ALA A 44 -11.65 -2.46 13.54
N GLY A 45 -12.19 -1.25 13.33
CA GLY A 45 -13.62 -1.05 13.08
C GLY A 45 -14.52 -1.36 14.28
N VAL A 46 -13.96 -1.38 15.51
CA VAL A 46 -14.71 -1.63 16.75
C VAL A 46 -15.35 -0.37 17.33
N LEU A 47 -15.05 0.80 16.76
CA LEU A 47 -15.67 2.06 17.13
C LEU A 47 -16.93 2.33 16.29
N PRO A 48 -17.93 3.08 16.81
CA PRO A 48 -19.15 3.41 16.09
C PRO A 48 -18.87 4.08 14.76
N ARG A 49 -19.58 3.67 13.73
CA ARG A 49 -19.51 4.25 12.38
C ARG A 49 -20.61 5.25 12.08
N GLU A 50 -21.52 5.43 13.03
CA GLU A 50 -22.63 6.37 12.93
C GLU A 50 -22.65 7.23 14.18
N GLY A 51 -22.97 8.49 14.04
CA GLY A 51 -23.04 9.44 15.14
C GLY A 51 -23.63 10.77 14.72
N CYS A 52 -23.61 11.72 15.65
CA CYS A 52 -24.00 13.10 15.39
C CYS A 52 -22.84 14.01 15.74
N THR A 53 -22.45 14.84 14.82
CA THR A 53 -21.44 15.88 15.07
C THR A 53 -22.12 17.04 15.78
N GLN A 54 -21.39 17.76 16.66
CA GLN A 54 -21.97 18.84 17.46
C GLN A 54 -22.55 19.99 16.61
N ARG A 55 -22.01 20.23 15.41
CA ARG A 55 -22.39 21.40 14.59
C ARG A 55 -22.90 21.04 13.20
N HIS A 56 -22.60 19.86 12.70
CA HIS A 56 -22.83 19.49 11.30
C HIS A 56 -23.89 18.41 11.12
N GLY A 57 -24.51 17.92 12.19
CA GLY A 57 -25.64 16.98 12.12
C GLY A 57 -25.21 15.52 12.01
N SER A 58 -26.02 14.70 11.34
CA SER A 58 -25.83 13.24 11.26
C SER A 58 -24.61 12.86 10.43
N LEU A 59 -23.81 11.95 10.97
CA LEU A 59 -22.59 11.43 10.36
C LEU A 59 -22.66 9.92 10.25
N ARG A 60 -22.25 9.41 9.10
CA ARG A 60 -22.00 7.98 8.86
C ARG A 60 -20.65 7.80 8.21
N ILE A 61 -19.82 6.91 8.75
CA ILE A 61 -18.51 6.58 8.20
C ILE A 61 -18.67 5.40 7.25
N LEU A 62 -18.50 5.64 5.96
CA LEU A 62 -18.64 4.64 4.89
C LEU A 62 -17.36 3.85 4.70
N ASP A 63 -16.20 4.53 4.77
CA ASP A 63 -14.87 3.93 4.75
C ASP A 63 -13.97 4.68 5.74
N ILE A 64 -13.34 3.94 6.65
CA ILE A 64 -12.43 4.50 7.65
C ILE A 64 -11.10 4.98 7.05
N GLY A 65 -10.83 4.67 5.80
CA GLY A 65 -9.56 4.97 5.16
C GLY A 65 -8.45 3.97 5.48
N ARG A 66 -7.22 4.40 5.18
CA ARG A 66 -5.99 3.62 5.40
C ARG A 66 -5.21 4.23 6.56
N TRP A 67 -4.87 3.41 7.52
CA TRP A 67 -4.03 3.85 8.64
C TRP A 67 -2.68 4.36 8.14
N ASN A 68 -2.41 5.64 8.35
CA ASN A 68 -1.17 6.31 7.98
C ASN A 68 -0.19 6.23 9.16
N ARG A 69 0.99 5.67 8.92
CA ARG A 69 2.08 5.61 9.90
C ARG A 69 3.23 6.56 9.52
N GLN A 70 2.98 7.51 8.66
CA GLN A 70 3.90 8.57 8.24
C GLN A 70 3.39 9.92 8.75
N PRO A 71 4.20 10.99 8.76
CA PRO A 71 3.72 12.33 9.10
C PRO A 71 2.49 12.73 8.29
N GLY A 72 1.47 13.28 8.92
CA GLY A 72 0.19 13.66 8.33
C GLY A 72 -0.98 13.02 9.06
N PRO A 73 -2.22 13.17 8.56
CA PRO A 73 -3.43 12.62 9.16
C PRO A 73 -3.35 11.12 9.41
N ASP A 74 -3.97 10.67 10.51
CA ASP A 74 -3.94 9.28 10.98
C ASP A 74 -4.51 8.28 9.98
N PHE A 75 -5.58 8.65 9.31
CA PHE A 75 -6.21 7.80 8.29
C PHE A 75 -6.42 8.60 7.01
N THR A 76 -5.91 8.06 5.91
CA THR A 76 -6.01 8.69 4.59
C THR A 76 -7.02 7.97 3.70
N HIS A 77 -7.61 8.70 2.74
CA HIS A 77 -8.56 8.15 1.76
C HIS A 77 -9.83 7.57 2.39
N ALA A 78 -10.32 8.17 3.44
CA ALA A 78 -11.59 7.83 4.07
C ALA A 78 -12.80 8.38 3.25
N GLU A 79 -13.96 7.80 3.48
CA GLU A 79 -15.24 8.30 2.94
C GLU A 79 -16.27 8.37 4.06
N ILE A 80 -16.87 9.55 4.22
CA ILE A 80 -17.93 9.79 5.19
C ILE A 80 -19.19 10.32 4.48
N GLU A 81 -20.33 10.13 5.11
CA GLU A 81 -21.58 10.76 4.72
C GLU A 81 -22.04 11.70 5.82
N LEU A 82 -22.18 12.98 5.50
CA LEU A 82 -22.60 14.03 6.42
C LEU A 82 -23.91 14.63 5.91
N ASN A 83 -25.00 14.44 6.67
CA ASN A 83 -26.36 14.87 6.26
C ASN A 83 -26.74 14.39 4.83
N GLY A 84 -26.38 13.17 4.45
CA GLY A 84 -26.65 12.60 3.13
C GLY A 84 -25.66 13.03 2.03
N VAL A 85 -24.69 13.89 2.33
CA VAL A 85 -23.64 14.32 1.39
C VAL A 85 -22.38 13.49 1.63
N ARG A 86 -21.86 12.83 0.59
CA ARG A 86 -20.62 12.07 0.66
C ARG A 86 -19.41 12.98 0.53
N LEU A 87 -18.47 12.84 1.48
CA LEU A 87 -17.20 13.55 1.52
C LEU A 87 -16.07 12.53 1.53
N ARG A 88 -15.05 12.78 0.72
CA ARG A 88 -13.82 11.99 0.69
C ARG A 88 -12.65 12.82 1.15
N GLY A 89 -11.83 12.24 2.01
CA GLY A 89 -10.66 12.93 2.57
C GLY A 89 -9.98 12.06 3.61
N ASP A 90 -9.41 12.72 4.61
CA ASP A 90 -8.64 12.08 5.65
C ASP A 90 -9.35 12.21 6.99
N ILE A 91 -8.99 11.36 7.96
CA ILE A 91 -9.53 11.37 9.32
C ILE A 91 -8.36 11.51 10.29
N GLU A 92 -8.52 12.41 11.28
CA GLU A 92 -7.59 12.56 12.38
C GLU A 92 -8.25 12.16 13.69
N LEU A 93 -7.51 11.45 14.55
CA LEU A 93 -7.93 11.01 15.88
C LEU A 93 -7.05 11.64 16.95
N ASP A 94 -7.62 12.49 17.78
CA ASP A 94 -6.94 13.07 18.92
C ASP A 94 -7.61 12.65 20.24
N PRO A 95 -6.87 12.41 21.33
CA PRO A 95 -7.43 12.17 22.65
C PRO A 95 -8.40 13.27 23.09
N CYS A 96 -8.06 14.52 22.84
CA CYS A 96 -8.92 15.66 23.11
C CYS A 96 -8.90 16.70 21.97
N ALA A 97 -9.96 17.49 21.83
CA ALA A 97 -10.11 18.43 20.75
C ALA A 97 -9.00 19.50 20.68
N GLN A 98 -8.43 19.89 21.83
CA GLN A 98 -7.37 20.87 21.93
C GLN A 98 -6.04 20.38 21.33
N ASP A 99 -5.87 19.07 21.18
CA ASP A 99 -4.67 18.47 20.61
C ASP A 99 -4.48 18.88 19.15
N TRP A 100 -5.55 19.12 18.43
CA TRP A 100 -5.53 19.68 17.08
C TRP A 100 -4.68 20.96 16.96
N GLU A 101 -4.92 21.92 17.83
CA GLU A 101 -4.15 23.17 17.84
C GLU A 101 -2.77 22.99 18.53
N ARG A 102 -2.69 22.16 19.58
CA ARG A 102 -1.43 21.86 20.28
C ARG A 102 -0.39 21.19 19.38
N HIS A 103 -0.83 20.28 18.51
CA HIS A 103 0.01 19.61 17.54
C HIS A 103 0.23 20.44 16.25
N GLY A 104 -0.46 21.59 16.12
CA GLY A 104 -0.31 22.50 15.00
C GLY A 104 -1.01 22.06 13.72
N HIS A 105 -1.97 21.14 13.81
CA HIS A 105 -2.71 20.62 12.63
C HIS A 105 -3.47 21.74 11.92
N GLY A 106 -4.07 22.67 12.65
CA GLY A 106 -4.79 23.82 12.10
C GLY A 106 -3.96 24.80 11.28
N ALA A 107 -2.63 24.74 11.37
CA ALA A 107 -1.71 25.57 10.56
C ALA A 107 -0.93 24.74 9.51
N ASN A 108 -1.14 23.43 9.44
CA ASN A 108 -0.38 22.51 8.59
C ASN A 108 -1.19 22.09 7.37
N ALA A 109 -0.74 22.49 6.18
CA ALA A 109 -1.40 22.15 4.91
C ALA A 109 -1.54 20.62 4.65
N ALA A 110 -0.73 19.78 5.30
CA ALA A 110 -0.88 18.34 5.22
C ALA A 110 -2.23 17.83 5.78
N PHE A 111 -2.89 18.61 6.66
CA PHE A 111 -4.18 18.30 7.26
C PHE A 111 -5.37 18.99 6.57
N ASP A 112 -5.14 19.71 5.48
CA ASP A 112 -6.21 20.42 4.75
C ASP A 112 -7.22 19.49 4.10
N ASN A 113 -6.86 18.23 3.87
CA ASN A 113 -7.76 17.22 3.31
C ASN A 113 -8.57 16.47 4.39
N VAL A 114 -8.40 16.78 5.67
CA VAL A 114 -9.15 16.14 6.76
C VAL A 114 -10.63 16.52 6.67
N VAL A 115 -11.50 15.51 6.60
CA VAL A 115 -12.96 15.64 6.51
C VAL A 115 -13.66 15.31 7.82
N LEU A 116 -12.94 14.71 8.78
CA LEU A 116 -13.46 14.33 10.09
C LEU A 116 -12.35 14.38 11.13
N HIS A 117 -12.62 15.06 12.25
CA HIS A 117 -11.81 15.03 13.46
C HIS A 117 -12.54 14.24 14.54
N VAL A 118 -11.94 13.15 15.04
CA VAL A 118 -12.52 12.26 16.05
C VAL A 118 -11.84 12.50 17.39
N VAL A 119 -12.62 12.70 18.46
CA VAL A 119 -12.09 12.95 19.81
C VAL A 119 -12.78 12.04 20.82
N PHE A 120 -12.06 11.73 21.90
CA PHE A 120 -12.46 10.77 22.94
C PHE A 120 -12.74 11.41 24.30
N THR A 121 -12.52 12.71 24.41
CA THR A 121 -12.97 13.51 25.56
C THR A 121 -13.95 14.58 25.12
N PRO A 122 -14.91 15.01 25.99
CA PRO A 122 -15.86 16.04 25.63
C PRO A 122 -15.14 17.33 25.20
N PRO A 123 -15.39 17.83 23.98
CA PRO A 123 -14.79 19.09 23.54
C PRO A 123 -15.33 20.26 24.36
N PRO A 124 -14.55 21.34 24.54
CA PRO A 124 -15.02 22.55 25.22
C PRO A 124 -16.25 23.13 24.51
N ALA A 125 -17.10 23.81 25.29
CA ALA A 125 -18.27 24.50 24.73
C ALA A 125 -17.84 25.50 23.65
N GLY A 126 -18.49 25.44 22.49
CA GLY A 126 -18.18 26.31 21.36
C GLY A 126 -16.92 25.93 20.56
N TRP A 127 -16.28 24.81 20.87
CA TRP A 127 -15.12 24.32 20.09
C TRP A 127 -15.48 24.05 18.65
N TYR A 128 -14.56 24.37 17.75
CA TYR A 128 -14.60 23.99 16.34
C TYR A 128 -13.20 23.68 15.85
N THR A 129 -13.10 22.72 14.96
CA THR A 129 -11.83 22.32 14.32
C THR A 129 -11.74 22.98 12.96
N ARG A 130 -10.59 23.51 12.58
CA ARG A 130 -10.37 24.23 11.32
C ARG A 130 -9.10 23.77 10.60
N SER A 131 -9.15 23.76 9.27
CA SER A 131 -7.96 23.57 8.42
C SER A 131 -7.10 24.84 8.36
N SER A 132 -5.91 24.75 7.73
CA SER A 132 -5.05 25.92 7.46
C SER A 132 -5.72 26.96 6.55
N GLN A 133 -6.73 26.53 5.78
CA GLN A 133 -7.54 27.39 4.90
C GLN A 133 -8.84 27.87 5.60
N HIS A 134 -8.92 27.75 6.91
CA HIS A 134 -10.07 28.12 7.73
C HIS A 134 -11.39 27.37 7.39
N ARG A 135 -11.29 26.22 6.73
CA ARG A 135 -12.46 25.35 6.51
C ARG A 135 -12.84 24.69 7.83
N ASP A 136 -14.12 24.76 8.19
CA ASP A 136 -14.67 24.07 9.37
C ASP A 136 -14.66 22.55 9.12
N ILE A 137 -14.09 21.80 10.06
CA ILE A 137 -13.96 20.34 9.97
C ILE A 137 -14.95 19.71 10.95
N PRO A 138 -15.83 18.81 10.52
CA PRO A 138 -16.74 18.10 11.39
C PRO A 138 -16.00 17.38 12.52
N LEU A 139 -16.49 17.55 13.76
CA LEU A 139 -15.94 16.92 14.93
C LEU A 139 -16.91 15.86 15.47
N LEU A 140 -16.42 14.63 15.61
CA LEU A 140 -17.14 13.51 16.22
C LEU A 140 -16.56 13.24 17.60
N TYR A 141 -17.37 13.38 18.64
CA TYR A 141 -17.03 12.94 19.98
C TYR A 141 -17.52 11.51 20.21
N LEU A 142 -16.60 10.63 20.59
CA LEU A 142 -16.89 9.26 20.98
C LEU A 142 -16.78 9.13 22.50
N PRO A 143 -17.90 9.04 23.23
CA PRO A 143 -17.90 8.94 24.68
C PRO A 143 -17.31 7.59 25.14
N PRO A 144 -16.91 7.49 26.44
CA PRO A 144 -16.26 6.31 26.99
C PRO A 144 -16.94 4.99 26.69
N GLU A 145 -18.25 4.97 26.67
CA GLU A 145 -19.07 3.78 26.41
C GLU A 145 -18.83 3.20 24.99
N CYS A 146 -18.37 4.03 24.07
CA CYS A 146 -18.11 3.63 22.70
C CYS A 146 -16.77 2.93 22.51
N TRP A 147 -15.81 3.12 23.43
CA TRP A 147 -14.45 2.62 23.28
C TRP A 147 -13.92 1.90 24.52
N GLN A 148 -14.73 1.83 25.59
CA GLN A 148 -14.47 1.00 26.76
C GLN A 148 -14.93 -0.42 26.49
N HIS A 149 -13.97 -1.31 26.20
CA HIS A 149 -14.18 -2.73 26.42
C HIS A 149 -13.44 -3.12 27.71
N PRO A 150 -13.93 -4.10 28.49
CA PRO A 150 -13.28 -4.50 29.71
C PRO A 150 -11.84 -4.85 29.40
N ALA A 151 -10.92 -4.06 29.93
CA ALA A 151 -9.56 -4.52 30.07
C ALA A 151 -9.63 -5.74 30.99
N SER A 152 -9.48 -6.93 30.46
CA SER A 152 -9.08 -8.07 31.29
C SER A 152 -7.80 -7.63 31.99
N ALA A 153 -7.95 -7.42 33.33
CA ALA A 153 -6.91 -6.86 34.15
C ALA A 153 -5.64 -7.70 34.08
N THR A 154 -4.56 -7.10 33.72
CA THR A 154 -3.32 -6.94 34.50
C THR A 154 -2.43 -6.01 33.69
N ALA A 155 -2.45 -4.73 34.09
CA ALA A 155 -1.40 -3.80 33.74
C ALA A 155 -0.14 -4.30 34.41
N ASP A 156 0.84 -4.66 33.60
CA ASP A 156 2.25 -4.38 33.82
C ASP A 156 3.01 -5.01 32.64
N ASP A 157 3.70 -4.14 31.95
CA ASP A 157 4.68 -4.40 30.94
C ASP A 157 4.30 -4.02 29.49
N ASP A 158 4.38 -2.70 29.26
CA ASP A 158 4.30 -2.08 27.91
C ASP A 158 5.45 -2.51 26.95
N SER A 159 6.37 -3.37 27.43
CA SER A 159 7.53 -3.88 26.69
C SER A 159 7.30 -5.28 26.09
N LEU A 160 6.26 -6.00 26.49
CA LEU A 160 6.02 -7.35 25.98
C LEU A 160 5.26 -7.35 24.65
N PRO A 161 5.69 -8.15 23.69
CA PRO A 161 4.95 -8.32 22.45
C PRO A 161 3.56 -8.88 22.76
N ARG A 162 2.53 -8.18 22.29
CA ARG A 162 1.12 -8.51 22.53
C ARG A 162 0.74 -9.92 22.11
N CYS A 163 1.44 -10.49 21.14
CA CYS A 163 1.30 -11.88 20.73
C CYS A 163 2.47 -12.70 21.30
N ARG A 164 2.18 -13.62 22.21
CA ARG A 164 3.16 -14.46 22.91
C ARG A 164 3.56 -15.70 22.10
N GLN A 165 3.88 -15.53 20.82
CA GLN A 165 4.33 -16.60 19.95
C GLN A 165 3.41 -17.82 19.92
N PRO A 166 2.11 -17.63 19.62
CA PRO A 166 1.09 -18.68 19.77
C PRO A 166 1.33 -19.91 18.91
N LEU A 167 2.22 -19.81 17.92
CA LEU A 167 2.55 -20.89 16.99
C LEU A 167 3.98 -21.43 17.18
N ALA A 168 4.65 -21.05 18.29
CA ALA A 168 6.03 -21.46 18.55
C ALA A 168 6.20 -22.98 18.58
N ASP A 169 5.23 -23.70 19.17
CA ASP A 169 5.27 -25.15 19.32
C ASP A 169 4.53 -25.90 18.20
N MET A 170 3.95 -25.16 17.24
CA MET A 170 3.22 -25.80 16.14
C MET A 170 4.18 -26.51 15.18
N PRO A 171 3.86 -27.75 14.72
CA PRO A 171 4.69 -28.46 13.75
C PRO A 171 4.93 -27.63 12.48
N ALA A 172 6.16 -27.62 11.97
CA ALA A 172 6.55 -26.83 10.78
C ALA A 172 5.65 -27.10 9.56
N GLY A 173 5.22 -28.33 9.35
CA GLY A 173 4.30 -28.69 8.26
C GLY A 173 2.95 -27.99 8.36
N ARG A 174 2.40 -27.87 9.58
CA ARG A 174 1.15 -27.10 9.80
C ARG A 174 1.32 -25.62 9.55
N ILE A 175 2.44 -25.03 10.00
CA ILE A 175 2.77 -23.63 9.72
C ILE A 175 2.90 -23.41 8.21
N GLN A 176 3.60 -24.30 7.51
CA GLN A 176 3.74 -24.21 6.04
C GLN A 176 2.38 -24.28 5.34
N HIS A 177 1.49 -25.17 5.79
CA HIS A 177 0.14 -25.26 5.22
C HIS A 177 -0.67 -23.98 5.46
N LEU A 178 -0.66 -23.45 6.68
CA LEU A 178 -1.29 -22.15 7.00
C LEU A 178 -0.76 -21.03 6.10
N LEU A 179 0.56 -20.94 5.96
CA LEU A 179 1.19 -19.92 5.12
C LEU A 179 0.79 -20.11 3.64
N GLN A 180 0.72 -21.34 3.15
CA GLN A 180 0.24 -21.59 1.79
C GLN A 180 -1.23 -21.19 1.60
N ALA A 181 -2.09 -21.46 2.58
CA ALA A 181 -3.51 -21.09 2.53
C ALA A 181 -3.70 -19.56 2.53
N ALA A 182 -3.02 -18.85 3.42
CA ALA A 182 -3.05 -17.38 3.46
C ALA A 182 -2.50 -16.75 2.19
N ALA A 183 -1.41 -17.31 1.63
CA ALA A 183 -0.85 -16.86 0.36
C ALA A 183 -1.81 -17.10 -0.81
N ALA A 184 -2.43 -18.28 -0.88
CA ALA A 184 -3.41 -18.61 -1.93
C ALA A 184 -4.60 -17.65 -1.90
N TYR A 185 -5.12 -17.34 -0.72
CA TYR A 185 -6.20 -16.38 -0.52
C TYR A 185 -5.79 -14.97 -0.99
N ARG A 186 -4.59 -14.50 -0.61
CA ARG A 186 -4.06 -13.21 -1.06
C ARG A 186 -3.91 -13.14 -2.58
N MET A 187 -3.42 -14.20 -3.19
CA MET A 187 -3.29 -14.28 -4.66
C MET A 187 -4.64 -14.22 -5.36
N GLU A 188 -5.68 -14.84 -4.80
CA GLU A 188 -7.04 -14.76 -5.35
C GLU A 188 -7.60 -13.34 -5.26
N GLN A 189 -7.37 -12.63 -4.16
CA GLN A 189 -7.72 -11.22 -4.00
C GLN A 189 -7.04 -10.33 -5.05
N LYS A 190 -5.74 -10.54 -5.31
CA LYS A 190 -4.99 -9.80 -6.33
C LYS A 190 -5.56 -10.08 -7.72
N ARG A 191 -5.83 -11.34 -8.01
CA ARG A 191 -6.41 -11.78 -9.29
C ARG A 191 -7.79 -11.17 -9.53
N ALA A 192 -8.67 -11.18 -8.54
CA ALA A 192 -10.00 -10.57 -8.64
C ALA A 192 -9.90 -9.08 -9.00
N ARG A 193 -9.04 -8.33 -8.31
CA ARG A 193 -8.79 -6.91 -8.61
C ARG A 193 -8.22 -6.69 -10.00
N PHE A 194 -7.26 -7.51 -10.43
CA PHE A 194 -6.68 -7.39 -11.76
C PHE A 194 -7.69 -7.71 -12.87
N ARG A 195 -8.53 -8.74 -12.70
CA ARG A 195 -9.62 -9.05 -13.64
C ARG A 195 -10.61 -7.90 -13.80
N GLN A 196 -10.98 -7.23 -12.71
CA GLN A 196 -11.81 -6.02 -12.79
C GLN A 196 -11.12 -4.93 -13.61
N ARG A 197 -9.80 -4.77 -13.45
CA ARG A 197 -9.05 -3.81 -14.25
C ARG A 197 -8.97 -4.19 -15.72
N VAL A 198 -8.75 -5.47 -16.03
CA VAL A 198 -8.80 -5.98 -17.41
C VAL A 198 -10.15 -5.73 -18.06
N ALA A 199 -11.24 -5.97 -17.33
CA ALA A 199 -12.59 -5.70 -17.83
C ALA A 199 -12.83 -4.21 -18.14
N ALA A 200 -12.24 -3.30 -17.33
CA ALA A 200 -12.41 -1.86 -17.48
C ALA A 200 -11.49 -1.23 -18.55
N ALA A 201 -10.26 -1.71 -18.70
CA ALA A 201 -9.23 -1.06 -19.52
C ALA A 201 -8.72 -1.91 -20.69
N GLY A 202 -9.09 -3.19 -20.74
CA GLY A 202 -8.53 -4.17 -21.67
C GLY A 202 -7.18 -4.73 -21.21
N THR A 203 -6.84 -5.89 -21.74
CA THR A 203 -5.67 -6.68 -21.29
C THR A 203 -4.36 -5.91 -21.42
N HIS A 204 -4.07 -5.31 -22.57
CA HIS A 204 -2.81 -4.60 -22.82
C HIS A 204 -2.60 -3.45 -21.82
N GLN A 205 -3.64 -2.64 -21.62
CA GLN A 205 -3.59 -1.49 -20.72
C GLN A 205 -3.47 -1.94 -19.26
N ALA A 206 -4.23 -2.95 -18.84
CA ALA A 206 -4.19 -3.47 -17.47
C ALA A 206 -2.78 -3.99 -17.09
N TRP A 207 -2.11 -4.70 -17.98
CA TRP A 207 -0.73 -5.15 -17.76
C TRP A 207 0.27 -3.99 -17.73
N PHE A 208 0.09 -2.99 -18.58
CA PHE A 208 0.94 -1.79 -18.57
C PHE A 208 0.80 -1.01 -17.26
N GLU A 209 -0.42 -0.83 -16.79
CA GLU A 209 -0.70 -0.20 -15.49
C GLU A 209 -0.14 -1.01 -14.32
N ALA A 210 -0.25 -2.33 -14.36
CA ALA A 210 0.34 -3.22 -13.36
C ALA A 210 1.86 -3.07 -13.29
N TRP A 211 2.51 -2.99 -14.44
CA TRP A 211 3.95 -2.75 -14.52
C TRP A 211 4.32 -1.35 -14.02
N ALA A 212 3.62 -0.32 -14.44
CA ALA A 212 3.83 1.04 -13.96
C ALA A 212 3.69 1.13 -12.44
N THR A 213 2.60 0.57 -11.88
CA THR A 213 2.35 0.52 -10.43
C THR A 213 3.51 -0.16 -9.69
N THR A 214 4.04 -1.26 -10.24
CA THR A 214 5.19 -1.97 -9.65
C THR A 214 6.45 -1.11 -9.63
N LEU A 215 6.72 -0.36 -10.68
CA LEU A 215 7.86 0.55 -10.74
C LEU A 215 7.77 1.71 -9.75
N GLY A 216 6.55 2.09 -9.33
CA GLY A 216 6.29 3.17 -8.38
C GLY A 216 6.69 2.88 -6.93
N TYR A 217 6.98 1.64 -6.57
CA TYR A 217 7.16 1.21 -5.18
C TYR A 217 5.92 1.54 -4.32
N SER A 218 6.05 1.51 -2.99
CA SER A 218 4.94 1.87 -2.10
C SER A 218 4.60 3.36 -2.17
N ALA A 219 5.62 4.22 -2.29
CA ALA A 219 5.45 5.67 -2.20
C ALA A 219 4.86 6.32 -3.46
N ASN A 220 5.09 5.75 -4.64
CA ASN A 220 4.68 6.35 -5.91
C ASN A 220 3.83 5.41 -6.79
N LYS A 221 3.29 4.31 -6.23
CA LYS A 221 2.48 3.36 -7.00
C LYS A 221 1.25 4.00 -7.62
N ASP A 222 0.57 4.88 -6.87
CA ASP A 222 -0.66 5.53 -7.32
C ASP A 222 -0.34 6.60 -8.38
N ALA A 223 0.73 7.38 -8.19
CA ALA A 223 1.19 8.34 -9.20
C ALA A 223 1.58 7.66 -10.52
N MET A 224 2.28 6.51 -10.45
CA MET A 224 2.64 5.73 -11.64
C MET A 224 1.42 5.10 -12.31
N LEU A 225 0.44 4.64 -11.54
CA LEU A 225 -0.84 4.16 -12.09
C LEU A 225 -1.57 5.28 -12.81
N MET A 226 -1.72 6.44 -12.18
CA MET A 226 -2.37 7.61 -12.79
C MET A 226 -1.65 8.04 -14.06
N LEU A 227 -0.31 8.01 -14.08
CA LEU A 227 0.48 8.29 -15.27
C LEU A 227 0.15 7.32 -16.41
N ALA A 228 0.15 6.00 -16.13
CA ALA A 228 -0.16 4.99 -17.14
C ALA A 228 -1.61 5.07 -17.66
N MET A 229 -2.55 5.54 -16.83
CA MET A 229 -3.92 5.81 -17.25
C MET A 229 -4.04 7.06 -18.13
N ARG A 230 -3.21 8.08 -17.89
CA ARG A 230 -3.20 9.34 -18.65
C ARG A 230 -2.50 9.22 -19.99
N ALA A 231 -1.47 8.38 -20.06
CA ALA A 231 -0.73 8.06 -21.27
C ALA A 231 -0.87 6.57 -21.57
N PRO A 232 -2.00 6.13 -22.16
CA PRO A 232 -2.30 4.72 -22.39
C PRO A 232 -1.30 4.07 -23.35
N ILE A 233 -0.97 2.79 -23.13
CA ILE A 233 0.02 2.06 -23.93
C ILE A 233 -0.25 2.11 -25.44
N LYS A 234 -1.51 2.14 -25.86
CA LYS A 234 -1.91 2.22 -27.28
C LYS A 234 -1.49 3.53 -27.97
N GLU A 235 -1.26 4.60 -27.19
CA GLU A 235 -0.85 5.91 -27.67
C GLU A 235 0.67 6.12 -27.60
N LEU A 236 1.36 5.20 -26.88
CA LEU A 236 2.80 5.25 -26.72
C LEU A 236 3.52 4.54 -27.88
N GLY A 237 4.54 5.23 -28.41
CA GLY A 237 5.38 4.72 -29.51
C GLY A 237 6.81 5.23 -29.37
N ALA A 238 7.40 5.69 -30.46
CA ALA A 238 8.78 6.19 -30.48
C ALA A 238 9.01 7.41 -29.56
N GLN A 239 7.95 8.15 -29.22
CA GLN A 239 7.99 9.35 -28.37
C GLN A 239 7.56 9.06 -26.91
N SER A 240 7.46 7.78 -26.52
CA SER A 240 7.00 7.36 -25.18
C SER A 240 7.73 8.03 -24.04
N GLU A 241 9.04 8.27 -24.17
CA GLU A 241 9.85 8.93 -23.16
C GLU A 241 9.43 10.38 -22.94
N ALA A 242 9.22 11.13 -24.02
CA ALA A 242 8.77 12.53 -23.96
C ALA A 242 7.35 12.61 -23.39
N ILE A 243 6.44 11.75 -23.83
CA ILE A 243 5.06 11.71 -23.36
C ILE A 243 5.04 11.40 -21.85
N LEU A 244 5.70 10.33 -21.42
CA LEU A 244 5.64 9.89 -20.02
C LEU A 244 6.34 10.87 -19.06
N LEU A 245 7.53 11.39 -19.41
CA LEU A 245 8.22 12.37 -18.57
C LEU A 245 7.51 13.73 -18.54
N GLY A 246 6.92 14.15 -19.67
CA GLY A 246 6.15 15.38 -19.76
C GLY A 246 4.84 15.32 -18.99
N THR A 247 4.02 14.27 -19.21
CA THR A 247 2.77 14.03 -18.47
C THR A 247 3.03 13.88 -16.95
N ALA A 248 4.18 13.33 -16.57
CA ALA A 248 4.61 13.25 -15.19
C ALA A 248 4.98 14.61 -14.57
N GLY A 249 5.07 15.69 -15.36
CA GLY A 249 5.46 17.02 -14.90
C GLY A 249 6.96 17.14 -14.57
N PHE A 250 7.81 16.32 -15.20
CA PHE A 250 9.26 16.33 -14.95
C PHE A 250 10.06 17.13 -15.98
N LEU A 251 9.43 17.61 -17.04
CA LEU A 251 10.08 18.42 -18.05
C LEU A 251 9.76 19.91 -17.83
N PHE A 252 10.78 20.75 -17.96
CA PHE A 252 10.71 22.20 -17.78
C PHE A 252 11.34 22.90 -18.99
N PRO A 253 10.95 24.13 -19.32
CA PRO A 253 11.52 24.85 -20.47
C PRO A 253 13.04 25.00 -20.42
N THR A 254 13.58 25.22 -19.23
CA THR A 254 15.02 25.40 -18.99
C THR A 254 15.49 24.67 -17.76
N LEU A 255 16.70 24.13 -17.80
CA LEU A 255 17.42 23.66 -16.63
C LEU A 255 18.42 24.72 -16.15
N PRO A 256 18.74 24.76 -14.84
CA PRO A 256 19.75 25.65 -14.30
C PRO A 256 21.11 25.44 -14.99
N ASP A 257 21.90 26.52 -15.12
CA ASP A 257 23.22 26.47 -15.75
C ASP A 257 24.24 25.60 -14.99
N THR A 258 23.99 25.35 -13.73
CA THR A 258 24.76 24.42 -12.88
C THR A 258 24.65 22.96 -13.31
N VAL A 259 23.64 22.61 -14.13
CA VAL A 259 23.43 21.25 -14.63
C VAL A 259 24.47 20.93 -15.71
N LYS A 260 25.01 19.72 -15.69
CA LYS A 260 26.05 19.26 -16.61
C LYS A 260 25.56 19.30 -18.07
N PRO A 261 26.47 19.53 -19.05
CA PRO A 261 26.10 19.67 -20.46
C PRO A 261 25.39 18.46 -21.06
N ASP A 262 25.79 17.24 -20.69
CA ASP A 262 25.17 15.99 -21.14
C ASP A 262 23.69 15.89 -20.69
N ALA A 263 23.41 16.23 -19.44
CA ALA A 263 22.06 16.26 -18.91
C ALA A 263 21.22 17.37 -19.59
N ARG A 264 21.79 18.54 -19.85
CA ARG A 264 21.09 19.62 -20.58
C ARG A 264 20.78 19.22 -22.02
N GLN A 265 21.72 18.57 -22.72
CA GLN A 265 21.53 18.10 -24.09
C GLN A 265 20.43 17.03 -24.17
N TYR A 266 20.48 16.06 -23.24
CA TYR A 266 19.45 15.02 -23.16
C TYR A 266 18.06 15.63 -22.86
N HIS A 267 17.99 16.49 -21.84
CA HIS A 267 16.75 17.17 -21.47
C HIS A 267 16.17 17.95 -22.63
N ARG A 268 16.98 18.76 -23.34
CA ARG A 268 16.52 19.53 -24.51
C ARG A 268 15.92 18.62 -25.57
N LYS A 269 16.57 17.51 -25.91
CA LYS A 269 16.05 16.55 -26.88
C LYS A 269 14.66 16.03 -26.51
N VAL A 270 14.49 15.67 -25.22
CA VAL A 270 13.20 15.15 -24.72
C VAL A 270 12.16 16.26 -24.63
N TRP A 271 12.57 17.47 -24.22
CA TRP A 271 11.70 18.65 -24.17
C TRP A 271 11.19 19.05 -25.55
N ASP A 272 12.03 19.09 -26.56
CA ASP A 272 11.62 19.48 -27.93
C ASP A 272 10.55 18.51 -28.47
N SER A 273 10.69 17.23 -28.20
CA SER A 273 9.66 16.23 -28.52
C SER A 273 8.37 16.45 -27.72
N TRP A 274 8.51 16.71 -26.40
CA TRP A 274 7.37 16.98 -25.53
C TRP A 274 6.62 18.25 -25.91
N TRP A 275 7.33 19.30 -26.28
CA TRP A 275 6.73 20.58 -26.67
C TRP A 275 5.68 20.44 -27.76
N MET A 276 5.91 19.56 -28.72
CA MET A 276 4.98 19.26 -29.81
C MET A 276 3.74 18.47 -29.40
N LEU A 277 3.82 17.77 -28.23
CA LEU A 277 2.80 16.83 -27.77
C LEU A 277 2.04 17.37 -26.53
N ARG A 278 2.52 18.42 -25.90
CA ARG A 278 2.04 18.88 -24.59
C ARG A 278 0.55 19.19 -24.57
N GLU A 279 -0.01 19.75 -25.63
CA GLU A 279 -1.44 20.13 -25.67
C GLU A 279 -2.37 18.92 -25.46
N GLN A 280 -1.92 17.73 -25.85
CA GLN A 280 -2.69 16.50 -25.71
C GLN A 280 -2.51 15.86 -24.32
N TYR A 281 -1.33 15.98 -23.71
CA TYR A 281 -0.97 15.19 -22.52
C TYR A 281 -0.66 16.02 -21.28
N GLU A 282 -0.48 17.35 -21.39
CA GLU A 282 -0.17 18.22 -20.27
C GLU A 282 -1.34 18.25 -19.27
N LEU A 283 -1.01 18.15 -18.01
CA LEU A 283 -1.98 18.22 -16.94
C LEU A 283 -2.06 19.65 -16.41
N ALA A 284 -3.28 20.13 -16.18
CA ALA A 284 -3.48 21.36 -15.42
C ALA A 284 -2.81 21.23 -14.04
N PRO A 285 -2.28 22.32 -13.45
CA PRO A 285 -1.58 22.28 -12.16
C PRO A 285 -2.36 21.59 -11.04
N GLU A 286 -3.68 21.76 -11.02
CA GLU A 286 -4.60 21.15 -10.03
C GLU A 286 -4.73 19.61 -10.20
N ARG A 287 -4.29 19.09 -11.35
CA ARG A 287 -4.30 17.68 -11.69
C ARG A 287 -2.91 17.07 -11.75
N SER A 288 -1.92 17.77 -11.20
CA SER A 288 -0.55 17.25 -11.12
C SER A 288 -0.50 15.92 -10.40
N LEU A 289 0.42 15.06 -10.81
CA LEU A 289 0.56 13.74 -10.20
C LEU A 289 1.22 13.85 -8.81
N PRO A 290 0.74 13.11 -7.81
CA PRO A 290 1.19 13.21 -6.42
C PRO A 290 2.52 12.47 -6.21
N TRP A 291 3.62 13.02 -6.71
CA TRP A 291 4.94 12.41 -6.58
C TRP A 291 5.52 12.59 -5.18
N CYS A 292 5.78 11.50 -4.49
CA CYS A 292 6.61 11.50 -3.28
C CYS A 292 8.10 11.50 -3.68
N LYS A 293 8.77 12.63 -3.44
CA LYS A 293 10.20 12.84 -3.73
C LYS A 293 11.09 12.63 -2.51
N ALA A 294 10.53 12.66 -1.30
CA ALA A 294 11.24 12.52 -0.02
C ALA A 294 11.37 11.04 0.40
N PRO A 295 12.25 10.74 1.33
CA PRO A 295 13.61 10.26 1.17
C PRO A 295 13.67 8.91 0.45
N SER A 296 13.59 8.91 -0.86
CA SER A 296 13.82 7.70 -1.64
C SER A 296 15.33 7.47 -1.83
N ARG A 297 15.74 6.19 -1.87
CA ARG A 297 17.09 5.86 -2.37
C ARG A 297 17.24 6.48 -3.77
N PRO A 298 18.36 7.14 -4.11
CA PRO A 298 18.50 7.88 -5.37
C PRO A 298 18.09 7.09 -6.62
N LEU A 299 18.41 5.80 -6.67
CA LEU A 299 18.03 4.91 -7.77
C LEU A 299 16.52 4.68 -7.89
N ASN A 300 15.73 5.00 -6.86
CA ASN A 300 14.27 4.86 -6.84
C ASN A 300 13.54 6.19 -7.12
N HIS A 301 14.29 7.25 -7.48
CA HIS A 301 13.69 8.55 -7.79
C HIS A 301 12.61 8.44 -8.87
N PRO A 302 11.45 9.12 -8.74
CA PRO A 302 10.33 9.01 -9.66
C PRO A 302 10.69 9.23 -11.13
N GLN A 303 11.53 10.23 -11.44
CA GLN A 303 11.99 10.49 -12.82
C GLN A 303 12.63 9.24 -13.45
N ARG A 304 13.51 8.57 -12.69
CA ARG A 304 14.17 7.35 -13.15
C ARG A 304 13.18 6.18 -13.31
N ARG A 305 12.14 6.10 -12.47
CA ARG A 305 11.09 5.07 -12.59
C ARG A 305 10.19 5.31 -13.80
N VAL A 306 9.85 6.55 -14.09
CA VAL A 306 9.12 6.92 -15.31
C VAL A 306 9.95 6.61 -16.56
N ALA A 307 11.25 6.92 -16.54
CA ALA A 307 12.15 6.55 -17.64
C ALA A 307 12.27 5.03 -17.81
N ALA A 308 12.28 4.26 -16.72
CA ALA A 308 12.26 2.80 -16.78
C ALA A 308 10.97 2.29 -17.44
N LEU A 309 9.81 2.88 -17.11
CA LEU A 309 8.56 2.57 -17.79
C LEU A 309 8.65 2.87 -19.28
N ALA A 310 9.12 4.07 -19.66
CA ALA A 310 9.28 4.48 -21.05
C ALA A 310 10.18 3.52 -21.84
N ALA A 311 11.29 3.10 -21.25
CA ALA A 311 12.25 2.19 -21.88
C ALA A 311 11.68 0.78 -22.15
N THR A 312 10.59 0.39 -21.47
CA THR A 312 9.90 -0.90 -21.72
C THR A 312 8.85 -0.82 -22.82
N VAL A 313 8.39 0.38 -23.21
CA VAL A 313 7.35 0.54 -24.22
C VAL A 313 7.73 -0.07 -25.59
N PRO A 314 8.93 0.13 -26.14
CA PRO A 314 9.32 -0.50 -27.40
C PRO A 314 9.34 -2.04 -27.37
N LEU A 315 9.48 -2.62 -26.18
CA LEU A 315 9.54 -4.06 -25.97
C LEU A 315 8.17 -4.68 -25.63
N TRP A 316 7.12 -3.83 -25.50
CA TRP A 316 5.85 -4.23 -24.91
C TRP A 316 5.17 -5.40 -25.65
N SER A 317 5.23 -5.43 -26.96
CA SER A 317 4.70 -6.53 -27.78
C SER A 317 5.36 -7.89 -27.52
N HIS A 318 6.62 -7.87 -27.05
CA HIS A 318 7.36 -9.08 -26.67
C HIS A 318 7.19 -9.42 -25.20
N LEU A 319 7.06 -8.40 -24.31
CA LEU A 319 6.90 -8.60 -22.87
C LEU A 319 5.51 -9.15 -22.51
N LEU A 320 4.45 -8.66 -23.15
CA LEU A 320 3.08 -9.02 -22.79
C LEU A 320 2.78 -10.53 -22.92
N PRO A 321 3.18 -11.24 -24.00
CA PRO A 321 2.97 -12.68 -24.10
C PRO A 321 3.68 -13.50 -23.02
N LEU A 322 4.73 -12.95 -22.41
CA LEU A 322 5.51 -13.58 -21.33
C LEU A 322 4.93 -13.35 -19.93
N CYS A 323 3.82 -12.62 -19.81
CA CYS A 323 3.17 -12.35 -18.53
C CYS A 323 2.39 -13.58 -18.00
N ASN A 324 3.05 -14.72 -17.93
CA ASN A 324 2.56 -15.98 -17.38
C ASN A 324 3.72 -16.72 -16.68
N ALA A 325 3.41 -17.79 -15.94
CA ALA A 325 4.42 -18.51 -15.17
C ALA A 325 5.47 -19.21 -16.07
N ALA A 326 5.09 -19.68 -17.24
CA ALA A 326 6.01 -20.32 -18.19
C ALA A 326 7.00 -19.29 -18.78
N GLY A 327 6.54 -18.07 -19.04
CA GLY A 327 7.37 -16.98 -19.57
C GLY A 327 8.16 -16.19 -18.51
N ALA A 328 7.96 -16.45 -17.21
CA ALA A 328 8.50 -15.64 -16.12
C ALA A 328 10.02 -15.48 -16.14
N ALA A 329 10.78 -16.52 -16.50
CA ALA A 329 12.23 -16.47 -16.59
C ALA A 329 12.69 -15.58 -17.74
N GLU A 330 12.10 -15.72 -18.91
CA GLU A 330 12.39 -14.90 -20.10
C GLU A 330 11.99 -13.45 -19.88
N LEU A 331 10.81 -13.20 -19.30
CA LEU A 331 10.34 -11.88 -18.90
C LEU A 331 11.34 -11.21 -17.95
N SER A 332 11.84 -11.94 -16.95
CA SER A 332 12.86 -11.44 -16.04
C SER A 332 14.15 -11.08 -16.76
N HIS A 333 14.62 -11.92 -17.65
CA HIS A 333 15.82 -11.68 -18.43
C HIS A 333 15.68 -10.43 -19.31
N MET A 334 14.58 -10.32 -20.04
CA MET A 334 14.30 -9.17 -20.90
C MET A 334 14.25 -7.86 -20.09
N LEU A 335 13.52 -7.84 -18.98
CA LEU A 335 13.41 -6.65 -18.14
C LEU A 335 14.75 -6.28 -17.49
N CYS A 336 15.55 -7.24 -17.05
CA CYS A 336 16.91 -7.01 -16.54
C CYS A 336 17.87 -6.46 -17.60
N SER A 337 17.64 -6.79 -18.88
CA SER A 337 18.49 -6.35 -19.98
C SER A 337 18.19 -4.93 -20.47
N VAL A 338 17.09 -4.33 -20.02
CA VAL A 338 16.70 -2.95 -20.39
C VAL A 338 17.81 -1.97 -19.98
N ARG A 339 18.31 -1.21 -20.96
CA ARG A 339 19.35 -0.20 -20.77
C ARG A 339 18.90 1.13 -21.38
N HIS A 340 19.46 2.20 -20.81
CA HIS A 340 19.26 3.53 -21.35
C HIS A 340 20.52 4.38 -21.24
N PRO A 341 21.02 5.00 -22.32
CA PRO A 341 22.30 5.71 -22.32
C PRO A 341 22.44 6.76 -21.22
N PHE A 342 21.40 7.54 -20.98
CA PHE A 342 21.37 8.57 -19.95
C PHE A 342 21.03 7.98 -18.56
N TRP A 343 19.93 7.24 -18.42
CA TRP A 343 19.42 6.78 -17.13
C TRP A 343 20.23 5.67 -16.48
N ASP A 344 21.11 5.01 -17.18
CA ASP A 344 22.05 4.06 -16.58
C ASP A 344 23.07 4.75 -15.66
N THR A 345 23.29 6.05 -15.86
CA THR A 345 24.25 6.87 -15.10
C THR A 345 23.62 8.04 -14.34
N HIS A 346 22.34 8.33 -14.53
CA HIS A 346 21.65 9.43 -13.86
C HIS A 346 20.40 8.94 -13.11
N TYR A 347 20.10 9.53 -11.96
CA TYR A 347 18.87 9.26 -11.23
C TYR A 347 17.85 10.40 -11.28
N THR A 348 18.27 11.61 -11.74
CA THR A 348 17.36 12.71 -12.10
C THR A 348 17.88 13.42 -13.33
N LEU A 349 17.03 14.25 -13.96
CA LEU A 349 17.40 15.07 -15.12
C LEU A 349 18.46 16.14 -14.83
N SER A 350 18.62 16.52 -13.55
CA SER A 350 19.57 17.54 -13.10
C SER A 350 20.76 16.98 -12.32
N ALA A 351 20.76 15.69 -12.00
CA ALA A 351 21.84 15.09 -11.22
C ALA A 351 23.13 14.99 -12.06
N ALA A 352 24.27 15.06 -11.38
CA ALA A 352 25.54 14.67 -11.98
C ALA A 352 25.57 13.15 -12.27
N PRO A 353 26.31 12.70 -13.28
CA PRO A 353 26.42 11.30 -13.60
C PRO A 353 27.06 10.52 -12.44
N MET A 354 26.52 9.34 -12.16
CA MET A 354 27.06 8.40 -11.20
C MET A 354 28.41 7.84 -11.70
N LYS A 355 29.31 7.49 -10.77
CA LYS A 355 30.61 6.89 -11.09
C LYS A 355 30.47 5.51 -11.76
N THR A 356 29.40 4.77 -11.43
CA THR A 356 29.14 3.43 -11.95
C THR A 356 27.76 3.38 -12.60
N ARG A 357 27.62 2.61 -13.67
CA ARG A 357 26.32 2.35 -14.28
C ARG A 357 25.48 1.49 -13.35
N ALA A 358 24.21 1.82 -13.23
CA ALA A 358 23.23 1.05 -12.46
C ALA A 358 22.13 0.54 -13.37
N ALA A 359 21.70 -0.70 -13.16
CA ALA A 359 20.57 -1.27 -13.88
C ALA A 359 19.35 -0.36 -13.75
N LEU A 360 18.67 -0.09 -14.85
CA LEU A 360 17.47 0.75 -14.88
C LEU A 360 16.31 0.07 -14.15
N ILE A 361 16.18 -1.25 -14.32
CA ILE A 361 15.21 -2.11 -13.66
C ILE A 361 15.97 -3.13 -12.82
N GLY A 362 15.75 -3.11 -11.51
CA GLY A 362 16.39 -4.03 -10.57
C GLY A 362 15.59 -5.34 -10.41
N GLN A 363 16.28 -6.44 -10.13
CA GLN A 363 15.68 -7.77 -9.97
C GLN A 363 14.53 -7.78 -8.94
N SER A 364 14.64 -7.03 -7.83
CA SER A 364 13.57 -6.96 -6.84
C SER A 364 12.25 -6.43 -7.41
N ARG A 365 12.29 -5.46 -8.35
CA ARG A 365 11.08 -4.94 -8.99
C ARG A 365 10.45 -5.96 -9.92
N ILE A 366 11.27 -6.71 -10.63
CA ILE A 366 10.80 -7.80 -11.48
C ILE A 366 10.14 -8.88 -10.63
N THR A 367 10.81 -9.29 -9.55
CA THR A 367 10.25 -10.27 -8.61
C THR A 367 8.91 -9.79 -8.03
N ASP A 368 8.79 -8.52 -7.65
CA ASP A 368 7.52 -7.96 -7.19
C ASP A 368 6.43 -7.98 -8.27
N PHE A 369 6.78 -7.72 -9.53
CA PHE A 369 5.84 -7.82 -10.65
C PHE A 369 5.37 -9.26 -10.85
N LEU A 370 6.29 -10.20 -10.85
CA LEU A 370 5.98 -11.63 -10.96
C LEU A 370 5.02 -12.08 -9.86
N ILE A 371 5.32 -11.74 -8.59
CA ILE A 371 4.51 -12.14 -7.45
C ILE A 371 3.13 -11.46 -7.46
N ASN A 372 3.10 -10.17 -7.73
CA ASN A 372 1.85 -9.41 -7.55
C ASN A 372 0.88 -9.57 -8.73
N TYR A 373 1.40 -9.88 -9.91
CA TYR A 373 0.58 -9.91 -11.13
C TYR A 373 0.73 -11.20 -11.93
N VAL A 374 1.95 -11.63 -12.27
CA VAL A 374 2.14 -12.77 -13.18
C VAL A 374 1.63 -14.05 -12.54
N TYR A 375 2.19 -14.49 -11.42
CA TYR A 375 1.74 -15.71 -10.74
C TYR A 375 0.32 -15.61 -10.14
N ALA A 376 -0.10 -14.40 -9.78
CA ALA A 376 -1.46 -14.21 -9.27
C ALA A 376 -2.51 -14.50 -10.34
N ASN A 377 -2.25 -14.14 -11.61
CA ASN A 377 -3.19 -14.23 -12.70
C ASN A 377 -3.04 -15.49 -13.57
N ASP A 378 -1.99 -16.26 -13.39
CA ASP A 378 -1.81 -17.52 -14.11
C ASP A 378 -2.60 -18.66 -13.44
N GLU A 379 -3.44 -19.32 -14.21
CA GLU A 379 -4.28 -20.45 -13.77
C GLU A 379 -3.68 -21.81 -14.06
N ALA A 380 -2.56 -21.85 -14.77
CA ALA A 380 -1.89 -23.10 -15.08
C ALA A 380 -1.50 -23.86 -13.80
N PRO A 381 -1.68 -25.19 -13.76
CA PRO A 381 -1.36 -25.97 -12.55
C PRO A 381 0.05 -25.76 -12.02
N HIS A 382 1.04 -25.66 -12.91
CA HIS A 382 2.44 -25.45 -12.59
C HIS A 382 2.74 -24.01 -12.05
N ALA A 383 1.85 -23.04 -12.26
CA ALA A 383 2.07 -21.66 -11.80
C ALA A 383 2.13 -21.57 -10.28
N TRP A 384 1.23 -22.28 -9.58
CA TRP A 384 1.25 -22.35 -8.13
C TRP A 384 2.52 -23.02 -7.60
N GLU A 385 2.94 -24.13 -8.20
CA GLU A 385 4.18 -24.81 -7.81
C GLU A 385 5.42 -23.94 -8.00
N SER A 386 5.47 -23.21 -9.11
CA SER A 386 6.56 -22.26 -9.41
C SER A 386 6.56 -21.10 -8.39
N PHE A 387 5.39 -20.59 -8.04
CA PHE A 387 5.27 -19.52 -7.05
C PHE A 387 5.72 -19.95 -5.64
N ILE A 388 5.34 -21.12 -5.16
CA ILE A 388 5.75 -21.58 -3.82
C ILE A 388 7.25 -21.85 -3.71
N ARG A 389 7.93 -22.15 -4.81
CA ARG A 389 9.39 -22.32 -4.88
C ARG A 389 10.15 -21.01 -5.06
N LEU A 390 9.46 -19.93 -5.44
CA LEU A 390 10.10 -18.64 -5.69
C LEU A 390 10.68 -18.07 -4.40
N ARG A 391 11.95 -17.69 -4.43
CA ARG A 391 12.61 -17.03 -3.31
C ARG A 391 12.61 -15.51 -3.49
N GLN A 392 12.35 -14.80 -2.42
CA GLN A 392 12.26 -13.33 -2.42
C GLN A 392 13.36 -12.64 -1.59
N GLY A 393 14.23 -13.38 -0.95
CA GLY A 393 15.28 -12.82 -0.09
C GLY A 393 14.82 -12.60 1.35
N GLU A 394 15.43 -11.61 2.03
CA GLU A 394 15.14 -11.31 3.43
C GLU A 394 13.76 -10.68 3.60
N LEU A 395 13.16 -10.92 4.76
CA LEU A 395 11.87 -10.34 5.14
C LEU A 395 12.02 -8.82 5.32
N PRO A 396 11.08 -8.03 4.78
CA PRO A 396 10.95 -6.62 5.19
C PRO A 396 10.68 -6.53 6.70
N THR A 397 11.25 -5.51 7.37
CA THR A 397 11.22 -5.35 8.83
C THR A 397 9.81 -5.50 9.45
N GLY A 398 8.77 -4.99 8.77
CA GLY A 398 7.38 -5.12 9.26
C GLY A 398 6.89 -6.55 9.28
N ILE A 399 7.22 -7.32 8.23
CA ILE A 399 6.81 -8.74 8.10
C ILE A 399 7.67 -9.62 9.03
N ASP A 400 8.93 -9.31 9.19
CA ASP A 400 9.83 -10.00 10.12
C ASP A 400 9.31 -9.90 11.55
N ARG A 401 8.81 -8.73 11.95
CA ARG A 401 8.13 -8.53 13.24
C ARG A 401 6.90 -9.43 13.38
N THR A 402 6.04 -9.50 12.36
CA THR A 402 4.86 -10.37 12.38
C THR A 402 5.27 -11.83 12.49
N ALA A 403 6.27 -12.28 11.75
CA ALA A 403 6.81 -13.63 11.85
C ALA A 403 7.31 -13.94 13.27
N TRP A 404 8.08 -13.03 13.87
CA TRP A 404 8.59 -13.18 15.22
C TRP A 404 7.46 -13.22 16.27
N HIS A 405 6.45 -12.38 16.13
CA HIS A 405 5.28 -12.38 17.02
C HIS A 405 4.50 -13.70 16.96
N LEU A 406 4.41 -14.32 15.79
CA LEU A 406 3.65 -15.56 15.61
C LEU A 406 4.46 -16.80 16.00
N PHE A 407 5.72 -16.88 15.61
CA PHE A 407 6.52 -18.10 15.64
C PHE A 407 7.70 -18.06 16.61
N GLY A 408 8.13 -16.89 17.07
CA GLY A 408 9.38 -16.70 17.79
C GLY A 408 10.62 -16.95 16.92
N ASP A 409 11.73 -17.32 17.55
CA ASP A 409 12.97 -17.66 16.85
C ASP A 409 12.97 -19.15 16.43
N ARG A 410 12.28 -19.44 15.35
CA ARG A 410 12.16 -20.79 14.77
C ARG A 410 13.20 -20.97 13.65
N ALA A 411 14.31 -21.60 13.97
CA ALA A 411 15.40 -21.88 13.03
C ALA A 411 14.97 -22.75 11.84
N ASP A 412 14.04 -23.69 12.06
CA ASP A 412 13.49 -24.59 11.06
C ASP A 412 12.61 -23.88 10.03
N LEU A 413 12.06 -22.70 10.34
CA LEU A 413 11.27 -21.88 9.42
C LEU A 413 12.10 -20.90 8.57
N LYS A 414 13.38 -20.69 8.87
CA LYS A 414 14.22 -19.70 8.17
C LYS A 414 14.24 -19.87 6.65
N SER A 415 14.28 -21.10 6.17
CA SER A 415 14.22 -21.39 4.73
C SER A 415 12.85 -21.10 4.12
N THR A 416 11.78 -21.43 4.82
CA THR A 416 10.39 -21.19 4.43
C THR A 416 10.09 -19.70 4.35
N LEU A 417 10.51 -18.92 5.34
CA LEU A 417 10.28 -17.48 5.42
C LEU A 417 10.96 -16.68 4.29
N ARG A 418 11.98 -17.25 3.65
CA ARG A 418 12.60 -16.67 2.46
C ARG A 418 11.85 -16.93 1.15
N CYS A 419 10.80 -17.74 1.18
CA CYS A 419 9.97 -18.01 0.01
C CYS A 419 8.92 -16.89 -0.17
N ALA A 420 8.62 -16.57 -1.42
CA ALA A 420 7.65 -15.53 -1.77
C ALA A 420 6.26 -15.79 -1.16
N TYR A 421 5.81 -17.05 -1.17
CA TYR A 421 4.50 -17.40 -0.61
C TYR A 421 4.42 -17.10 0.89
N ALA A 422 5.48 -17.38 1.66
CA ALA A 422 5.48 -17.12 3.09
C ALA A 422 5.42 -15.62 3.39
N GLN A 423 6.12 -14.80 2.63
CA GLN A 423 6.03 -13.35 2.75
C GLN A 423 4.64 -12.82 2.39
N GLN A 424 4.02 -13.35 1.33
CA GLN A 424 2.66 -12.98 0.96
C GLN A 424 1.62 -13.43 2.00
N ALA A 425 1.83 -14.60 2.60
CA ALA A 425 1.01 -15.10 3.70
C ALA A 425 1.09 -14.21 4.94
N LEU A 426 2.29 -13.86 5.36
CA LEU A 426 2.50 -12.98 6.51
C LEU A 426 1.88 -11.60 6.30
N LEU A 427 1.97 -11.04 5.08
CA LEU A 427 1.27 -9.80 4.71
C LEU A 427 -0.25 -9.95 4.80
N GLN A 428 -0.80 -11.12 4.50
CA GLN A 428 -2.23 -11.37 4.62
C GLN A 428 -2.65 -11.52 6.07
N ILE A 429 -1.92 -12.34 6.85
CA ILE A 429 -2.18 -12.55 8.27
C ILE A 429 -2.03 -11.23 9.05
N ASP A 430 -1.01 -10.43 8.74
CA ASP A 430 -0.84 -9.11 9.34
C ASP A 430 -2.07 -8.23 9.07
N ALA A 431 -2.52 -8.15 7.84
CA ALA A 431 -3.67 -7.34 7.46
C ALA A 431 -4.99 -7.80 8.11
N ASP A 432 -5.20 -9.10 8.20
CA ASP A 432 -6.46 -9.67 8.70
C ASP A 432 -6.53 -9.66 10.25
N PHE A 433 -5.39 -9.84 10.93
CA PHE A 433 -5.33 -10.05 12.38
C PHE A 433 -4.43 -9.04 13.11
N CYS A 434 -3.15 -8.92 12.69
CA CYS A 434 -2.15 -8.20 13.47
C CYS A 434 -2.26 -6.68 13.35
N ALA A 435 -2.62 -6.16 12.17
CA ALA A 435 -2.77 -4.72 11.93
C ALA A 435 -3.85 -4.06 12.80
N ARG A 436 -4.77 -4.86 13.33
CA ARG A 436 -5.84 -4.40 14.23
C ARG A 436 -5.39 -4.11 15.66
N ASN A 437 -4.21 -4.59 16.07
CA ASN A 437 -3.64 -4.47 17.42
C ASN A 437 -4.55 -4.96 18.59
N ILE A 438 -5.48 -5.88 18.31
CA ILE A 438 -6.40 -6.47 19.30
C ILE A 438 -5.91 -7.82 19.79
N CYS A 439 -4.62 -7.98 20.05
CA CYS A 439 -4.01 -9.27 20.36
C CYS A 439 -4.59 -9.97 21.59
N LEU A 440 -5.11 -9.23 22.57
CA LEU A 440 -5.75 -9.80 23.75
C LEU A 440 -7.11 -10.47 23.43
N GLU A 441 -7.77 -10.03 22.37
CA GLU A 441 -9.07 -10.50 21.92
C GLU A 441 -8.96 -11.30 20.60
N CYS A 442 -7.73 -11.50 20.10
CA CYS A 442 -7.49 -12.14 18.82
C CYS A 442 -7.74 -13.65 18.92
N ALA A 443 -8.78 -14.12 18.27
CA ALA A 443 -9.14 -15.54 18.23
C ALA A 443 -8.25 -16.37 17.29
N PHE A 444 -7.39 -15.75 16.49
CA PHE A 444 -6.55 -16.43 15.51
C PHE A 444 -5.77 -17.65 16.06
N PRO A 445 -5.09 -17.58 17.20
CA PRO A 445 -4.39 -18.75 17.76
C PRO A 445 -5.33 -19.87 18.20
N ALA A 446 -6.48 -19.55 18.79
CA ALA A 446 -7.46 -20.54 19.25
C ALA A 446 -8.11 -21.27 18.06
N GLN A 447 -8.46 -20.52 17.00
CA GLN A 447 -9.02 -21.07 15.75
C GLN A 447 -8.04 -22.05 15.08
N LEU A 448 -6.74 -21.74 15.08
CA LEU A 448 -5.72 -22.62 14.51
C LEU A 448 -5.56 -23.94 15.22
N CYS A 449 -5.85 -24.02 16.53
CA CYS A 449 -5.84 -25.27 17.28
C CYS A 449 -6.93 -26.23 16.78
N GLN A 450 -8.03 -25.70 16.26
CA GLN A 450 -9.17 -26.45 15.71
C GLN A 450 -9.01 -26.75 14.21
N TRP A 451 -8.08 -26.11 13.54
CA TRP A 451 -7.85 -26.26 12.10
C TRP A 451 -7.25 -27.62 11.77
N VAL A 452 -8.12 -28.53 11.38
CA VAL A 452 -7.75 -29.90 10.98
C VAL A 452 -7.46 -29.89 9.47
N TYR A 453 -6.38 -30.59 9.07
CA TYR A 453 -5.99 -30.75 7.67
C TYR A 453 -7.06 -31.45 6.86
#